data_42d318e88a49aeaf1d511fa3cd50ebc1
#
_entry.id   42d318e88a49aeaf1d511fa3cd50ebc1
#
_cell.length_a   1.000
_cell.length_b   1.000
_cell.length_c   1.000
_cell.angle_alpha   90.00
_cell.angle_beta   90.00
_cell.angle_gamma   90.00
#
_symmetry.space_group_name_H-M   'P 1'
#
loop_
_entity.id
_entity.type
_entity.pdbx_description
1 polymer ?
#
loop_
_entity_poly.entity_id
_entity_poly.type
_entity_poly.pdbx_seq_one_letter_code
_entity_poly.pdbx_strand_id
1 'polypeptide(L)'
;SILENIIYSTKNISFEKVVDAAKAVGVHDYIMELPNKYETQLEQRGENLSIGQRQLISFARAIVRDSKIIILDEATANIDSYTEMQIQNALKVLLEGRTALVIAHRLATIRGADKIIVLQNGEIIEQDTHENLIKNKGLYYSLSSLNYSSFDDIPDHIIKKITGESSST
;
A
#
# COMPACT_ATOMS: atom_id res chain seq x y z
N SER A 1 -11.96 -13.33 15.23
CA SER A 1 -10.55 -13.33 15.67
C SER A 1 -9.59 -12.85 14.56
N ILE A 2 -8.31 -12.61 14.91
CA ILE A 2 -7.25 -12.31 13.94
C ILE A 2 -7.14 -13.47 12.94
N LEU A 3 -7.17 -14.71 13.43
CA LEU A 3 -7.13 -15.90 12.59
C LEU A 3 -8.24 -15.89 11.54
N GLU A 4 -9.49 -15.71 11.96
CA GLU A 4 -10.64 -15.63 11.05
C GLU A 4 -10.53 -14.49 10.04
N ASN A 5 -9.96 -13.36 10.46
CA ASN A 5 -9.71 -12.23 9.56
C ASN A 5 -8.66 -12.54 8.48
N ILE A 6 -7.60 -13.28 8.81
CA ILE A 6 -6.58 -13.68 7.84
C ILE A 6 -7.14 -14.74 6.87
N ILE A 7 -7.87 -15.72 7.38
CA ILE A 7 -8.48 -16.81 6.55
C ILE A 7 -9.64 -16.28 5.71
N TYR A 8 -10.27 -15.17 6.08
CA TYR A 8 -11.53 -14.66 5.56
C TYR A 8 -11.84 -15.09 4.13
N SER A 9 -12.98 -15.80 3.95
CA SER A 9 -13.48 -16.29 2.66
C SER A 9 -12.63 -17.38 1.97
N THR A 10 -11.52 -17.83 2.56
CA THR A 10 -10.66 -18.87 1.99
C THR A 10 -10.94 -20.21 2.70
N LYS A 11 -11.27 -21.26 1.93
CA LYS A 11 -11.57 -22.58 2.49
C LYS A 11 -10.30 -23.45 2.56
N ASN A 12 -10.25 -24.36 3.55
CA ASN A 12 -9.22 -25.40 3.67
C ASN A 12 -7.78 -24.85 3.82
N ILE A 13 -7.61 -23.76 4.59
CA ILE A 13 -6.29 -23.21 4.91
C ILE A 13 -5.83 -23.81 6.23
N SER A 14 -4.59 -24.34 6.24
CA SER A 14 -3.95 -24.80 7.47
C SER A 14 -3.51 -23.60 8.31
N PHE A 15 -3.48 -23.79 9.64
CA PHE A 15 -2.95 -22.77 10.56
C PHE A 15 -1.48 -22.41 10.26
N GLU A 16 -0.68 -23.40 9.86
CA GLU A 16 0.71 -23.21 9.46
C GLU A 16 0.84 -22.18 8.32
N LYS A 17 0.01 -22.30 7.29
CA LYS A 17 -0.01 -21.35 6.15
C LYS A 17 -0.39 -19.94 6.59
N VAL A 18 -1.27 -19.79 7.59
CA VAL A 18 -1.60 -18.49 8.18
C VAL A 18 -0.41 -17.91 8.92
N VAL A 19 0.30 -18.73 9.70
CA VAL A 19 1.51 -18.32 10.43
C VAL A 19 2.61 -17.89 9.45
N ASP A 20 2.83 -18.65 8.37
CA ASP A 20 3.83 -18.32 7.35
C ASP A 20 3.52 -16.98 6.67
N ALA A 21 2.26 -16.75 6.31
CA ALA A 21 1.83 -15.47 5.75
C ALA A 21 2.04 -14.31 6.73
N ALA A 22 1.70 -14.50 8.01
CA ALA A 22 1.90 -13.48 9.04
C ALA A 22 3.38 -13.16 9.28
N LYS A 23 4.26 -14.19 9.23
CA LYS A 23 5.72 -14.01 9.28
C LYS A 23 6.23 -13.25 8.06
N ALA A 24 5.76 -13.63 6.87
CA ALA A 24 6.19 -13.01 5.62
C ALA A 24 5.92 -11.50 5.57
N VAL A 25 4.81 -11.05 6.17
CA VAL A 25 4.48 -9.61 6.28
C VAL A 25 4.97 -8.96 7.58
N GLY A 26 5.61 -9.71 8.49
CA GLY A 26 6.18 -9.16 9.72
C GLY A 26 5.19 -8.84 10.83
N VAL A 27 3.96 -9.43 10.82
CA VAL A 27 2.97 -9.20 11.88
C VAL A 27 2.90 -10.33 12.91
N HIS A 28 3.60 -11.45 12.67
CA HIS A 28 3.56 -12.63 13.52
C HIS A 28 3.97 -12.34 14.97
N ASP A 29 5.11 -11.70 15.16
CA ASP A 29 5.67 -11.46 16.50
C ASP A 29 4.75 -10.59 17.33
N TYR A 30 4.19 -9.54 16.74
CA TYR A 30 3.15 -8.73 17.38
C TYR A 30 1.93 -9.58 17.80
N ILE A 31 1.43 -10.47 16.92
CA ILE A 31 0.30 -11.35 17.26
C ILE A 31 0.64 -12.25 18.44
N MET A 32 1.88 -12.74 18.49
CA MET A 32 2.33 -13.66 19.57
C MET A 32 2.47 -12.97 20.93
N GLU A 33 2.64 -11.65 20.97
CA GLU A 33 2.67 -10.84 22.21
C GLU A 33 1.27 -10.61 22.77
N LEU A 34 0.21 -10.78 21.98
CA LEU A 34 -1.16 -10.62 22.47
C LEU A 34 -1.58 -11.76 23.40
N PRO A 35 -2.38 -11.51 24.44
CA PRO A 35 -2.82 -12.53 25.40
C PRO A 35 -3.45 -13.77 24.75
N ASN A 36 -4.29 -13.57 23.74
CA ASN A 36 -4.99 -14.64 23.01
C ASN A 36 -4.37 -14.91 21.64
N LYS A 37 -3.20 -14.35 21.33
CA LYS A 37 -2.47 -14.58 20.08
C LYS A 37 -3.41 -14.45 18.86
N TYR A 38 -3.42 -15.45 17.98
CA TYR A 38 -4.28 -15.49 16.79
C TYR A 38 -5.78 -15.53 17.10
N GLU A 39 -6.17 -15.95 18.30
CA GLU A 39 -7.58 -15.96 18.76
C GLU A 39 -8.02 -14.62 19.37
N THR A 40 -7.13 -13.62 19.39
CA THR A 40 -7.48 -12.27 19.83
C THR A 40 -8.63 -11.73 18.99
N GLN A 41 -9.71 -11.33 19.66
CA GLN A 41 -10.88 -10.77 19.02
C GLN A 41 -10.60 -9.35 18.53
N LEU A 42 -10.97 -9.06 17.30
CA LEU A 42 -10.89 -7.73 16.74
C LEU A 42 -12.21 -7.00 17.00
N GLU A 43 -12.10 -5.76 17.42
CA GLU A 43 -13.22 -4.85 17.51
C GLU A 43 -13.72 -4.44 16.13
N GLN A 44 -14.87 -3.77 16.10
CA GLN A 44 -15.43 -3.29 14.84
C GLN A 44 -14.39 -2.47 14.08
N ARG A 45 -14.18 -2.79 12.82
CA ARG A 45 -13.13 -2.18 11.94
C ARG A 45 -11.69 -2.33 12.47
N GLY A 46 -11.45 -3.20 13.48
CA GLY A 46 -10.13 -3.40 14.07
C GLY A 46 -9.62 -2.19 14.85
N GLU A 47 -10.51 -1.46 15.53
CA GLU A 47 -10.17 -0.23 16.28
C GLU A 47 -9.15 -0.48 17.40
N ASN A 48 -9.06 -1.71 17.90
CA ASN A 48 -8.05 -2.15 18.87
C ASN A 48 -6.66 -2.43 18.26
N LEU A 49 -6.46 -2.16 16.97
CA LEU A 49 -5.18 -2.29 16.27
C LEU A 49 -4.71 -0.92 15.77
N SER A 50 -3.40 -0.73 15.66
CA SER A 50 -2.86 0.42 14.93
C SER A 50 -3.18 0.34 13.43
N ILE A 51 -3.08 1.45 12.72
CA ILE A 51 -3.29 1.49 11.26
C ILE A 51 -2.34 0.51 10.57
N GLY A 52 -1.06 0.50 10.95
CA GLY A 52 -0.05 -0.39 10.38
C GLY A 52 -0.35 -1.87 10.64
N GLN A 53 -0.75 -2.22 11.86
CA GLN A 53 -1.12 -3.60 12.20
C GLN A 53 -2.32 -4.09 11.40
N ARG A 54 -3.35 -3.26 11.21
CA ARG A 54 -4.49 -3.58 10.34
C ARG A 54 -4.05 -3.84 8.90
N GLN A 55 -3.14 -3.01 8.39
CA GLN A 55 -2.64 -3.14 7.03
C GLN A 55 -1.82 -4.43 6.85
N LEU A 56 -0.92 -4.74 7.78
CA LEU A 56 -0.13 -5.99 7.74
C LEU A 56 -1.04 -7.24 7.83
N ILE A 57 -2.10 -7.23 8.66
CA ILE A 57 -3.08 -8.32 8.71
C ILE A 57 -3.83 -8.43 7.38
N SER A 58 -4.16 -7.32 6.73
CA SER A 58 -4.78 -7.32 5.41
C SER A 58 -3.85 -7.90 4.34
N PHE A 59 -2.55 -7.63 4.41
CA PHE A 59 -1.55 -8.22 3.52
C PHE A 59 -1.38 -9.73 3.77
N ALA A 60 -1.34 -10.19 5.02
CA ALA A 60 -1.34 -11.61 5.35
C ALA A 60 -2.56 -12.34 4.76
N ARG A 61 -3.75 -11.74 4.85
CA ARG A 61 -4.98 -12.23 4.21
C ARG A 61 -4.81 -12.38 2.69
N ALA A 62 -4.24 -11.37 2.03
CA ALA A 62 -4.04 -11.40 0.58
C ALA A 62 -3.03 -12.48 0.16
N ILE A 63 -1.97 -12.71 0.96
CA ILE A 63 -1.00 -13.80 0.75
C ILE A 63 -1.66 -15.17 0.90
N VAL A 64 -2.44 -15.38 1.98
CA VAL A 64 -3.15 -16.64 2.22
C VAL A 64 -4.10 -16.99 1.09
N ARG A 65 -4.77 -15.97 0.53
CA ARG A 65 -5.69 -16.11 -0.60
C ARG A 65 -4.99 -16.47 -1.91
N ASP A 66 -3.71 -16.20 -2.04
CA ASP A 66 -2.86 -16.48 -3.20
C ASP A 66 -3.44 -15.96 -4.55
N SER A 67 -3.98 -14.76 -4.53
CA SER A 67 -4.54 -14.12 -5.72
C SER A 67 -3.42 -13.75 -6.70
N LYS A 68 -3.63 -14.02 -8.00
CA LYS A 68 -2.68 -13.65 -9.07
C LYS A 68 -2.72 -12.16 -9.41
N ILE A 69 -3.85 -11.52 -9.14
CA ILE A 69 -4.08 -10.09 -9.37
C ILE A 69 -4.38 -9.44 -8.03
N ILE A 70 -3.68 -8.35 -7.74
CA ILE A 70 -3.86 -7.55 -6.53
C ILE A 70 -4.19 -6.12 -6.94
N ILE A 71 -5.21 -5.56 -6.32
CA ILE A 71 -5.54 -4.14 -6.43
C ILE A 71 -5.33 -3.54 -5.04
N LEU A 72 -4.46 -2.55 -4.97
CA LEU A 72 -4.15 -1.82 -3.75
C LEU A 72 -4.51 -0.35 -3.92
N ASP A 73 -5.28 0.15 -2.95
CA ASP A 73 -5.51 1.58 -2.77
C ASP A 73 -4.73 1.97 -1.50
N GLU A 74 -3.60 2.66 -1.71
CA GLU A 74 -2.64 2.94 -0.64
C GLU A 74 -2.99 4.27 0.05
N ALA A 75 -3.95 4.25 0.96
CA ALA A 75 -4.23 5.39 1.83
C ALA A 75 -3.53 5.21 3.20
N THR A 76 -2.28 5.67 3.32
CA THR A 76 -1.49 5.54 4.57
C THR A 76 -1.04 6.91 5.08
N ALA A 77 -1.98 7.75 5.50
CA ALA A 77 -1.66 8.99 6.20
C ALA A 77 -1.31 8.71 7.68
N ASN A 78 -0.31 9.42 8.21
CA ASN A 78 0.05 9.46 9.64
C ASN A 78 0.53 8.13 10.25
N ILE A 79 1.45 7.44 9.59
CA ILE A 79 2.15 6.28 10.13
C ILE A 79 3.59 6.70 10.47
N ASP A 80 4.10 6.24 11.62
CA ASP A 80 5.50 6.48 12.00
C ASP A 80 6.48 5.77 11.03
N SER A 81 7.71 6.28 10.93
CA SER A 81 8.68 5.81 9.94
C SER A 81 9.07 4.33 10.08
N TYR A 82 9.04 3.78 11.30
CA TYR A 82 9.36 2.37 11.52
C TYR A 82 8.25 1.46 10.98
N THR A 83 7.01 1.75 11.34
CA THR A 83 5.83 1.03 10.84
C THR A 83 5.71 1.17 9.32
N GLU A 84 6.04 2.34 8.78
CA GLU A 84 6.08 2.54 7.33
C GLU A 84 7.08 1.61 6.65
N MET A 85 8.30 1.51 7.16
CA MET A 85 9.30 0.59 6.63
C MET A 85 8.82 -0.87 6.66
N GLN A 86 8.15 -1.29 7.73
CA GLN A 86 7.55 -2.62 7.81
C GLN A 86 6.51 -2.84 6.72
N ILE A 87 5.61 -1.88 6.52
CA ILE A 87 4.57 -1.94 5.47
C ILE A 87 5.20 -2.02 4.08
N GLN A 88 6.22 -1.22 3.79
CA GLN A 88 6.92 -1.25 2.50
C GLN A 88 7.62 -2.60 2.24
N ASN A 89 8.20 -3.20 3.27
CA ASN A 89 8.78 -4.54 3.14
C ASN A 89 7.71 -5.61 2.92
N ALA A 90 6.63 -5.57 3.67
CA ALA A 90 5.48 -6.46 3.50
C ALA A 90 4.84 -6.33 2.11
N LEU A 91 4.76 -5.10 1.59
CA LEU A 91 4.25 -4.82 0.25
C LEU A 91 5.10 -5.49 -0.83
N LYS A 92 6.43 -5.42 -0.74
CA LYS A 92 7.33 -6.12 -1.69
C LYS A 92 7.06 -7.62 -1.71
N VAL A 93 6.93 -8.25 -0.54
CA VAL A 93 6.60 -9.68 -0.43
C VAL A 93 5.23 -9.98 -1.04
N LEU A 94 4.24 -9.13 -0.78
CA LEU A 94 2.90 -9.29 -1.31
C LEU A 94 2.85 -9.21 -2.84
N LEU A 95 3.65 -8.34 -3.46
CA LEU A 95 3.65 -8.10 -4.91
C LEU A 95 4.49 -9.12 -5.69
N GLU A 96 5.40 -9.83 -5.03
CA GLU A 96 6.31 -10.76 -5.69
C GLU A 96 5.56 -11.85 -6.46
N GLY A 97 5.87 -11.99 -7.76
CA GLY A 97 5.27 -12.99 -8.66
C GLY A 97 3.78 -12.76 -8.99
N ARG A 98 3.26 -11.55 -8.77
CA ARG A 98 1.85 -11.20 -9.01
C ARG A 98 1.71 -9.99 -9.92
N THR A 99 0.58 -9.90 -10.59
CA THR A 99 0.19 -8.67 -11.28
C THR A 99 -0.49 -7.73 -10.30
N ALA A 100 0.01 -6.53 -10.15
CA ALA A 100 -0.52 -5.56 -9.21
C ALA A 100 -0.94 -4.25 -9.90
N LEU A 101 -2.11 -3.76 -9.54
CA LEU A 101 -2.54 -2.39 -9.79
C LEU A 101 -2.51 -1.64 -8.47
N VAL A 102 -1.62 -0.66 -8.36
CA VAL A 102 -1.43 0.10 -7.12
C VAL A 102 -1.79 1.55 -7.36
N ILE A 103 -2.75 2.05 -6.60
CA ILE A 103 -3.01 3.48 -6.49
C ILE A 103 -2.09 3.98 -5.38
N ALA A 104 -0.98 4.57 -5.79
CA ALA A 104 0.07 4.91 -4.86
C ALA A 104 0.12 6.41 -4.58
N HIS A 105 0.13 6.74 -3.31
CA HIS A 105 0.32 8.09 -2.80
C HIS A 105 1.78 8.39 -2.46
N ARG A 106 2.63 7.36 -2.38
CA ARG A 106 4.04 7.48 -1.99
C ARG A 106 4.98 7.22 -3.17
N LEU A 107 5.93 8.12 -3.34
CA LEU A 107 6.89 8.03 -4.43
C LEU A 107 7.75 6.75 -4.37
N ALA A 108 8.06 6.26 -3.15
CA ALA A 108 8.82 5.02 -2.96
C ALA A 108 8.13 3.80 -3.56
N THR A 109 6.81 3.69 -3.43
CA THR A 109 6.00 2.61 -4.01
C THR A 109 6.00 2.69 -5.54
N ILE A 110 5.93 3.90 -6.09
CA ILE A 110 5.81 4.13 -7.54
C ILE A 110 7.12 3.81 -8.27
N ARG A 111 8.27 4.16 -7.70
CA ARG A 111 9.59 3.99 -8.35
C ARG A 111 9.90 2.56 -8.76
N GLY A 112 9.39 1.58 -8.04
CA GLY A 112 9.60 0.14 -8.31
C GLY A 112 8.60 -0.48 -9.27
N ALA A 113 7.64 0.28 -9.80
CA ALA A 113 6.63 -0.24 -10.71
C ALA A 113 7.19 -0.46 -12.12
N ASP A 114 6.79 -1.56 -12.77
CA ASP A 114 7.12 -1.85 -14.18
C ASP A 114 6.52 -0.81 -15.13
N LYS A 115 5.38 -0.25 -14.76
CA LYS A 115 4.68 0.78 -15.53
C LYS A 115 3.97 1.75 -14.59
N ILE A 116 4.16 3.02 -14.82
CA ILE A 116 3.47 4.11 -14.13
C ILE A 116 2.47 4.73 -15.10
N ILE A 117 1.26 4.99 -14.61
CA ILE A 117 0.20 5.68 -15.35
C ILE A 117 -0.13 6.95 -14.58
N VAL A 118 -0.04 8.09 -15.24
CA VAL A 118 -0.40 9.40 -14.68
C VAL A 118 -1.76 9.81 -15.23
N LEU A 119 -2.69 10.03 -14.30
CA LEU A 119 -4.05 10.43 -14.61
C LEU A 119 -4.25 11.91 -14.24
N GLN A 120 -4.91 12.64 -15.13
CA GLN A 120 -5.41 13.99 -14.86
C GLN A 120 -6.81 14.13 -15.45
N ASN A 121 -7.76 14.60 -14.66
CA ASN A 121 -9.17 14.79 -15.09
C ASN A 121 -9.81 13.54 -15.73
N GLY A 122 -9.43 12.34 -15.27
CA GLY A 122 -9.94 11.07 -15.79
C GLY A 122 -9.25 10.57 -17.07
N GLU A 123 -8.27 11.29 -17.60
CA GLU A 123 -7.52 10.92 -18.79
C GLU A 123 -6.09 10.49 -18.46
N ILE A 124 -5.56 9.53 -19.22
CA ILE A 124 -4.16 9.15 -19.13
C ILE A 124 -3.32 10.16 -19.91
N ILE A 125 -2.50 10.94 -19.21
CA ILE A 125 -1.65 11.97 -19.81
C ILE A 125 -0.20 11.51 -20.00
N GLU A 126 0.28 10.62 -19.14
CA GLU A 126 1.61 10.02 -19.24
C GLU A 126 1.55 8.55 -18.84
N GLN A 127 2.35 7.71 -19.49
CA GLN A 127 2.54 6.33 -19.06
C GLN A 127 3.90 5.81 -19.54
N ASP A 128 4.75 5.35 -18.62
CA ASP A 128 6.03 4.70 -18.89
C ASP A 128 6.65 4.18 -17.58
N THR A 129 7.90 3.76 -17.61
CA THR A 129 8.73 3.48 -16.44
C THR A 129 9.10 4.78 -15.72
N HIS A 130 9.49 4.66 -14.45
CA HIS A 130 10.00 5.80 -13.67
C HIS A 130 11.11 6.56 -14.41
N GLU A 131 12.10 5.84 -14.94
CA GLU A 131 13.27 6.43 -15.60
C GLU A 131 12.90 7.26 -16.83
N ASN A 132 11.98 6.75 -17.66
CA ASN A 132 11.56 7.43 -18.88
C ASN A 132 10.71 8.66 -18.56
N LEU A 133 9.80 8.56 -17.59
CA LEU A 133 8.98 9.69 -17.17
C LEU A 133 9.82 10.83 -16.56
N ILE A 134 10.88 10.49 -15.82
CA ILE A 134 11.84 11.50 -15.32
C ILE A 134 12.55 12.20 -16.48
N LYS A 135 12.98 11.46 -17.52
CA LYS A 135 13.64 12.04 -18.70
C LYS A 135 12.70 12.95 -19.51
N ASN A 136 11.44 12.60 -19.58
CA ASN A 136 10.42 13.34 -20.34
C ASN A 136 10.07 14.70 -19.72
N LYS A 137 10.40 14.92 -18.44
CA LYS A 137 10.17 16.17 -17.70
C LYS A 137 8.72 16.66 -17.73
N GLY A 138 7.76 15.75 -17.74
CA GLY A 138 6.34 16.05 -17.73
C GLY A 138 5.77 16.26 -16.31
N LEU A 139 4.46 15.98 -16.14
CA LEU A 139 3.78 16.13 -14.86
C LEU A 139 4.37 15.21 -13.79
N TYR A 140 4.64 13.94 -14.15
CA TYR A 140 5.29 13.00 -13.23
C TYR A 140 6.62 13.51 -12.69
N TYR A 141 7.48 14.03 -13.58
CA TYR A 141 8.75 14.63 -13.18
C TYR A 141 8.54 15.80 -12.22
N SER A 142 7.60 16.69 -12.53
CA SER A 142 7.29 17.86 -11.72
C SER A 142 6.84 17.45 -10.30
N LEU A 143 5.92 16.47 -10.20
CA LEU A 143 5.46 15.94 -8.92
C LEU A 143 6.56 15.22 -8.14
N SER A 144 7.35 14.39 -8.82
CA SER A 144 8.43 13.61 -8.19
C SER A 144 9.63 14.48 -7.73
N SER A 145 9.77 15.68 -8.29
CA SER A 145 10.82 16.64 -7.93
C SER A 145 10.47 17.49 -6.70
N LEU A 146 9.22 17.44 -6.28
CA LEU A 146 8.75 18.13 -5.10
C LEU A 146 9.15 17.33 -3.88
N ASN A 147 10.15 17.41 -3.20
CA ASN A 147 10.64 16.67 -2.02
C ASN A 147 9.58 16.29 -0.94
N TYR A 148 8.39 15.95 -1.36
CA TYR A 148 7.34 15.43 -0.49
C TYR A 148 7.39 13.91 -0.43
N SER A 149 7.16 13.34 0.74
CA SER A 149 7.11 11.88 0.94
C SER A 149 5.83 11.26 0.38
N SER A 150 4.75 12.00 0.37
CA SER A 150 3.46 11.63 -0.22
C SER A 150 2.94 12.74 -1.14
N PHE A 151 2.20 12.34 -2.17
CA PHE A 151 1.51 13.31 -3.04
C PHE A 151 0.39 14.05 -2.31
N ASP A 152 -0.19 13.44 -1.28
CA ASP A 152 -1.21 14.08 -0.43
C ASP A 152 -0.66 15.24 0.40
N ASP A 153 0.65 15.28 0.62
CA ASP A 153 1.32 16.35 1.36
C ASP A 153 1.58 17.58 0.48
N ILE A 154 1.35 17.49 -0.84
CA ILE A 154 1.59 18.59 -1.77
C ILE A 154 0.43 19.59 -1.66
N PRO A 155 0.71 20.87 -1.32
CA PRO A 155 -0.34 21.87 -1.23
C PRO A 155 -1.09 22.08 -2.57
N ASP A 156 -2.39 22.23 -2.51
CA ASP A 156 -3.28 22.40 -3.69
C ASP A 156 -2.81 23.48 -4.66
N HIS A 157 -2.30 24.60 -4.14
CA HIS A 157 -1.82 25.70 -4.98
C HIS A 157 -0.60 25.31 -5.81
N ILE A 158 0.23 24.37 -5.33
CA ILE A 158 1.38 23.86 -6.07
C ILE A 158 0.88 22.88 -7.14
N ILE A 159 -0.06 21.98 -6.78
CA ILE A 159 -0.68 21.06 -7.72
C ILE A 159 -1.31 21.84 -8.88
N LYS A 160 -2.14 22.83 -8.60
CA LYS A 160 -2.78 23.68 -9.62
C LYS A 160 -1.77 24.37 -10.53
N LYS A 161 -0.66 24.85 -9.97
CA LYS A 161 0.40 25.49 -10.75
C LYS A 161 1.09 24.51 -11.71
N ILE A 162 1.30 23.26 -11.30
CA ILE A 162 1.97 22.24 -12.11
C ILE A 162 1.02 21.66 -13.15
N THR A 163 -0.25 21.46 -12.81
CA THR A 163 -1.28 20.90 -13.70
C THR A 163 -1.84 21.92 -14.69
N GLY A 164 -1.54 23.21 -14.52
CA GLY A 164 -2.08 24.27 -15.36
C GLY A 164 -3.56 24.60 -15.09
N GLU A 165 -4.11 24.10 -13.99
CA GLU A 165 -5.50 24.39 -13.59
C GLU A 165 -5.60 25.81 -13.06
N SER A 166 -6.21 26.71 -13.85
CA SER A 166 -6.53 28.07 -13.42
C SER A 166 -7.49 28.02 -12.24
N SER A 167 -7.25 28.82 -11.21
CA SER A 167 -8.22 29.06 -10.14
C SER A 167 -9.49 29.60 -10.78
N SER A 168 -10.49 28.75 -10.98
CA SER A 168 -11.85 29.24 -11.29
C SER A 168 -12.33 29.94 -10.02
N THR A 169 -12.37 31.25 -10.09
CA THR A 169 -12.98 32.17 -9.11
C THR A 169 -14.47 31.91 -9.00
#